data_62f4aa2b8f8f8e953b33a71e1866bc10
#
_entry.id   62f4aa2b8f8f8e953b33a71e1866bc10
#
_cell.length_a   1.000
_cell.length_b   1.000
_cell.length_c   1.000
_cell.angle_alpha   90.00
_cell.angle_beta   90.00
_cell.angle_gamma   90.00
#
_symmetry.space_group_name_H-M   'P 1'
#
loop_
_entity.id
_entity.type
_entity.pdbx_description
1 polymer ?
#
loop_
_entity_poly.entity_id
_entity_poly.type
_entity_poly.pdbx_seq_one_letter_code
_entity_poly.pdbx_strand_id
1 'polypeptide(L)'
;MSLRKQVQSKSTLTFKEQADRWILTKWGRRFRIGLLAGTIVAYPVYHLIFHGPLLNFTFSKKNNVNYIIPAHLQSLVESELQKFRDHEARSPKDSKATFCIQKDLKNFDTVVDGSLGVRFGAQIGLPLYTRFTDEEQALNYLRENWDNFEIFGQKFPVLWDSPSGRDLLSTFVLSPGALKFLIMRDLYSNDGYNAYANRAISWSXXXXTRLCNGTALSFAIVYSIFLFLAIYAHDQWFLLYRYLAETHGDSVAARYSYDHSAGGNEYYWKMLKRNRILRDMMPNGRDYITAVGDIRGITTKIIVRYDLLKDVGTEDDEIKIAEQGDV
;
A
#
# COMPACT_ATOMS: atom_id res chain seq x y z
N MET A 1 -79.11 4.61 35.12
CA MET A 1 -77.82 3.90 35.16
C MET A 1 -77.10 4.16 33.85
N SER A 2 -76.14 5.13 33.83
CA SER A 2 -75.45 5.58 32.61
C SER A 2 -74.09 4.89 32.57
N LEU A 3 -73.90 3.97 31.63
CA LEU A 3 -72.64 3.33 31.32
C LEU A 3 -71.80 4.35 30.52
N ARG A 4 -70.89 5.05 31.19
CA ARG A 4 -69.84 5.82 30.54
C ARG A 4 -68.85 4.85 29.86
N LYS A 5 -68.99 4.68 28.56
CA LYS A 5 -67.91 4.06 27.73
C LYS A 5 -66.68 4.94 27.83
N GLN A 6 -65.69 4.50 28.59
CA GLN A 6 -64.33 5.04 28.53
C GLN A 6 -63.76 4.70 27.15
N VAL A 7 -63.77 5.67 26.27
CA VAL A 7 -63.04 5.61 25.02
C VAL A 7 -61.55 5.75 25.40
N GLN A 8 -60.86 4.61 25.53
CA GLN A 8 -59.38 4.61 25.62
C GLN A 8 -58.82 5.22 24.33
N SER A 9 -58.35 6.43 24.42
CA SER A 9 -57.56 7.08 23.37
C SER A 9 -56.35 6.19 23.13
N LYS A 10 -56.26 5.55 21.97
CA LYS A 10 -55.04 4.89 21.50
C LYS A 10 -53.99 5.99 21.28
N SER A 11 -53.17 6.23 22.29
CA SER A 11 -51.99 7.07 22.13
C SER A 11 -51.13 6.44 21.03
N THR A 12 -50.96 7.15 19.93
CA THR A 12 -50.05 6.79 18.86
C THR A 12 -48.62 6.86 19.41
N LEU A 13 -47.98 5.71 19.56
CA LEU A 13 -46.60 5.62 20.01
C LEU A 13 -45.69 6.45 19.11
N THR A 14 -44.82 7.21 19.70
CA THR A 14 -43.79 7.94 18.95
C THR A 14 -42.90 6.94 18.21
N PHE A 15 -42.28 7.36 17.12
CA PHE A 15 -41.34 6.54 16.34
C PHE A 15 -40.26 5.92 17.25
N LYS A 16 -39.73 6.70 18.19
CA LYS A 16 -38.75 6.23 19.17
C LYS A 16 -39.29 5.04 20.00
N GLU A 17 -40.48 5.18 20.56
CA GLU A 17 -41.10 4.13 21.37
C GLU A 17 -41.39 2.86 20.55
N GLN A 18 -41.78 3.04 19.29
CA GLN A 18 -42.01 1.90 18.37
C GLN A 18 -40.69 1.17 18.08
N ALA A 19 -39.61 1.92 17.80
CA ALA A 19 -38.27 1.36 17.54
C ALA A 19 -37.73 0.62 18.77
N ASP A 20 -37.88 1.23 19.97
CA ASP A 20 -37.43 0.60 21.25
C ASP A 20 -38.19 -0.71 21.53
N ARG A 21 -39.50 -0.75 21.28
CA ARG A 21 -40.26 -1.97 21.41
C ARG A 21 -39.87 -3.02 20.37
N TRP A 22 -39.71 -2.61 19.10
CA TRP A 22 -39.36 -3.51 18.01
C TRP A 22 -38.01 -4.18 18.23
N ILE A 23 -37.00 -3.43 18.67
CA ILE A 23 -35.61 -3.92 18.83
C ILE A 23 -35.53 -5.03 19.89
N LEU A 24 -36.47 -5.03 20.87
CA LEU A 24 -36.59 -6.03 21.94
C LEU A 24 -37.34 -7.30 21.51
N THR A 25 -38.04 -7.27 20.36
CA THR A 25 -38.75 -8.46 19.85
C THR A 25 -37.78 -9.52 19.33
N LYS A 26 -38.28 -10.70 19.07
CA LYS A 26 -37.53 -11.80 18.43
C LYS A 26 -36.98 -11.35 17.07
N TRP A 27 -37.72 -10.55 16.31
CA TRP A 27 -37.29 -10.01 15.01
C TRP A 27 -36.21 -8.94 15.17
N GLY A 28 -36.34 -8.05 16.13
CA GLY A 28 -35.31 -7.08 16.45
C GLY A 28 -34.02 -7.73 16.89
N ARG A 29 -34.09 -8.81 17.68
CA ARG A 29 -32.92 -9.60 18.07
C ARG A 29 -32.24 -10.24 16.85
N ARG A 30 -33.03 -10.85 15.93
CA ARG A 30 -32.51 -11.43 14.68
C ARG A 30 -31.84 -10.35 13.82
N PHE A 31 -32.45 -9.18 13.73
CA PHE A 31 -31.87 -8.03 12.99
C PHE A 31 -30.51 -7.62 13.57
N ARG A 32 -30.40 -7.46 14.91
CA ARG A 32 -29.14 -7.09 15.56
C ARG A 32 -28.04 -8.15 15.29
N ILE A 33 -28.38 -9.43 15.43
CA ILE A 33 -27.45 -10.53 15.15
C ILE A 33 -27.07 -10.52 13.66
N GLY A 34 -28.03 -10.35 12.77
CA GLY A 34 -27.79 -10.30 11.32
C GLY A 34 -26.92 -9.11 10.92
N LEU A 35 -27.14 -7.94 11.52
CA LEU A 35 -26.33 -6.75 11.28
C LEU A 35 -24.86 -6.98 11.70
N LEU A 36 -24.68 -7.52 12.91
CA LEU A 36 -23.33 -7.83 13.43
C LEU A 36 -22.63 -8.90 12.58
N ALA A 37 -23.33 -10.00 12.29
CA ALA A 37 -22.79 -11.07 11.45
C ALA A 37 -22.45 -10.56 10.05
N GLY A 38 -23.33 -9.75 9.46
CA GLY A 38 -23.13 -9.13 8.15
C GLY A 38 -21.88 -8.22 8.15
N THR A 39 -21.73 -7.40 9.17
CA THR A 39 -20.57 -6.51 9.31
C THR A 39 -19.26 -7.30 9.42
N ILE A 40 -19.27 -8.36 10.24
CA ILE A 40 -18.09 -9.22 10.45
C ILE A 40 -17.69 -9.92 9.14
N VAL A 41 -18.68 -10.43 8.38
CA VAL A 41 -18.43 -11.22 7.15
C VAL A 41 -18.20 -10.34 5.92
N ALA A 42 -18.93 -9.23 5.79
CA ALA A 42 -18.92 -8.40 4.57
C ALA A 42 -17.53 -7.85 4.26
N TYR A 43 -16.79 -7.42 5.26
CA TYR A 43 -15.46 -6.79 5.06
C TYR A 43 -14.42 -7.80 4.53
N PRO A 44 -14.20 -8.96 5.18
CA PRO A 44 -13.29 -9.97 4.60
C PRO A 44 -13.73 -10.44 3.20
N VAL A 45 -15.03 -10.68 2.99
CA VAL A 45 -15.56 -11.12 1.69
C VAL A 45 -15.27 -10.05 0.62
N TYR A 46 -15.49 -8.77 0.93
CA TYR A 46 -15.16 -7.65 0.05
C TYR A 46 -13.69 -7.73 -0.38
N HIS A 47 -12.77 -7.82 0.59
CA HIS A 47 -11.34 -7.89 0.30
C HIS A 47 -10.95 -9.14 -0.50
N LEU A 48 -11.53 -10.31 -0.16
CA LEU A 48 -11.28 -11.55 -0.90
C LEU A 48 -11.71 -11.44 -2.38
N ILE A 49 -12.80 -10.74 -2.66
CA ILE A 49 -13.31 -10.55 -4.02
C ILE A 49 -12.41 -9.55 -4.78
N PHE A 50 -12.11 -8.39 -4.18
CA PHE A 50 -11.40 -7.30 -4.87
C PHE A 50 -9.90 -7.58 -5.02
N HIS A 51 -9.27 -8.26 -4.04
CA HIS A 51 -7.87 -8.70 -4.14
C HIS A 51 -7.74 -10.14 -4.67
N GLY A 52 -8.83 -10.72 -5.12
CA GLY A 52 -8.91 -12.06 -5.71
C GLY A 52 -9.35 -12.01 -7.17
N PRO A 53 -10.56 -12.49 -7.48
CA PRO A 53 -11.04 -12.56 -8.87
C PRO A 53 -11.04 -11.22 -9.62
N LEU A 54 -11.29 -10.11 -8.92
CA LEU A 54 -11.35 -8.78 -9.53
C LEU A 54 -10.01 -8.02 -9.48
N LEU A 55 -8.93 -8.64 -9.01
CA LEU A 55 -7.63 -7.99 -8.80
C LEU A 55 -7.14 -7.25 -10.05
N ASN A 56 -7.10 -7.93 -11.20
CA ASN A 56 -6.61 -7.32 -12.46
C ASN A 56 -7.44 -6.09 -12.86
N PHE A 57 -8.75 -6.20 -12.75
CA PHE A 57 -9.67 -5.11 -13.09
C PHE A 57 -9.53 -3.93 -12.15
N THR A 58 -9.52 -4.19 -10.84
CA THR A 58 -9.43 -3.13 -9.83
C THR A 58 -8.07 -2.43 -9.87
N PHE A 59 -6.99 -3.20 -10.03
CA PHE A 59 -5.63 -2.68 -10.12
C PHE A 59 -5.46 -1.76 -11.33
N SER A 60 -5.86 -2.22 -12.52
CA SER A 60 -5.70 -1.44 -13.75
C SER A 60 -6.57 -0.18 -13.76
N LYS A 61 -7.75 -0.24 -13.13
CA LYS A 61 -8.66 0.92 -13.02
C LYS A 61 -8.14 1.96 -12.02
N LYS A 62 -7.57 1.49 -10.92
CA LYS A 62 -7.05 2.36 -9.84
C LYS A 62 -5.72 3.01 -10.22
N ASN A 63 -4.82 2.22 -10.82
CA ASN A 63 -3.46 2.63 -11.15
C ASN A 63 -3.32 2.65 -12.67
N ASN A 64 -3.13 3.81 -13.25
CA ASN A 64 -2.94 4.01 -14.69
C ASN A 64 -1.69 3.27 -15.18
N VAL A 65 -1.80 1.99 -15.53
CA VAL A 65 -0.66 1.11 -15.83
C VAL A 65 -0.66 0.59 -17.27
N ASN A 66 0.51 0.20 -17.74
CA ASN A 66 0.76 -0.49 -19.01
C ASN A 66 1.38 -1.86 -18.70
N TYR A 67 0.75 -2.91 -19.19
CA TYR A 67 1.23 -4.30 -19.02
C TYR A 67 2.35 -4.67 -20.01
N ILE A 68 2.61 -3.81 -21.01
CA ILE A 68 3.73 -4.00 -21.93
C ILE A 68 4.97 -3.37 -21.30
N ILE A 69 5.93 -4.16 -20.91
CA ILE A 69 7.20 -3.72 -20.33
C ILE A 69 8.32 -3.87 -21.37
N PRO A 70 9.32 -2.97 -21.39
CA PRO A 70 10.46 -3.08 -22.31
C PRO A 70 11.21 -4.39 -22.12
N ALA A 71 11.78 -4.91 -23.22
CA ALA A 71 12.46 -6.22 -23.22
C ALA A 71 13.60 -6.33 -22.19
N HIS A 72 14.40 -5.25 -22.02
CA HIS A 72 15.48 -5.23 -21.04
C HIS A 72 14.96 -5.38 -19.58
N LEU A 73 13.83 -4.73 -19.30
CA LEU A 73 13.21 -4.79 -17.96
C LEU A 73 12.50 -6.14 -17.77
N GLN A 74 11.91 -6.68 -18.83
CA GLN A 74 11.25 -8.01 -18.78
C GLN A 74 12.26 -9.11 -18.44
N SER A 75 13.41 -9.14 -19.10
CA SER A 75 14.45 -10.12 -18.82
C SER A 75 14.98 -10.01 -17.38
N LEU A 76 15.10 -8.77 -16.88
CA LEU A 76 15.51 -8.50 -15.50
C LEU A 76 14.48 -9.01 -14.49
N VAL A 77 13.20 -8.71 -14.73
CA VAL A 77 12.08 -9.18 -13.89
C VAL A 77 12.04 -10.70 -13.83
N GLU A 78 12.17 -11.38 -14.97
CA GLU A 78 12.16 -12.83 -15.05
C GLU A 78 13.33 -13.45 -14.27
N SER A 79 14.52 -12.85 -14.41
CA SER A 79 15.73 -13.27 -13.68
C SER A 79 15.53 -13.13 -12.16
N GLU A 80 15.08 -11.95 -11.69
CA GLU A 80 14.91 -11.70 -10.25
C GLU A 80 13.77 -12.53 -9.66
N LEU A 81 12.68 -12.73 -10.41
CA LEU A 81 11.58 -13.61 -9.99
C LEU A 81 12.05 -15.05 -9.84
N GLN A 82 12.92 -15.51 -10.75
CA GLN A 82 13.49 -16.89 -10.64
C GLN A 82 14.40 -16.99 -9.42
N LYS A 83 15.26 -16.01 -9.17
CA LYS A 83 16.13 -15.97 -7.97
C LYS A 83 15.30 -16.00 -6.68
N PHE A 84 14.21 -15.22 -6.62
CA PHE A 84 13.28 -15.22 -5.49
C PHE A 84 12.68 -16.61 -5.27
N ARG A 85 12.23 -17.27 -6.35
CA ARG A 85 11.66 -18.63 -6.28
C ARG A 85 12.67 -19.65 -5.76
N ASP A 86 13.88 -19.59 -6.26
CA ASP A 86 14.96 -20.50 -5.86
C ASP A 86 15.34 -20.29 -4.39
N HIS A 87 15.43 -19.03 -3.94
CA HIS A 87 15.77 -18.69 -2.57
C HIS A 87 14.68 -19.13 -1.58
N GLU A 88 13.41 -18.91 -1.93
CA GLU A 88 12.27 -19.24 -1.07
C GLU A 88 11.72 -20.65 -1.30
N ALA A 89 12.35 -21.45 -2.17
CA ALA A 89 11.93 -22.81 -2.56
C ALA A 89 10.47 -22.85 -3.02
N ARG A 90 10.05 -21.87 -3.82
CA ARG A 90 8.65 -21.72 -4.25
C ARG A 90 8.40 -22.19 -5.68
N SER A 91 7.25 -22.81 -5.89
CA SER A 91 6.80 -23.16 -7.23
C SER A 91 6.29 -21.93 -8.00
N PRO A 92 6.30 -21.95 -9.34
CA PRO A 92 5.71 -20.86 -10.14
C PRO A 92 4.22 -20.62 -9.86
N LYS A 93 3.49 -21.62 -9.39
CA LYS A 93 2.07 -21.51 -9.02
C LYS A 93 1.87 -20.71 -7.72
N ASP A 94 2.84 -20.85 -6.79
CA ASP A 94 2.77 -20.25 -5.45
C ASP A 94 3.49 -18.91 -5.36
N SER A 95 4.01 -18.39 -6.48
CA SER A 95 4.75 -17.14 -6.59
C SER A 95 4.37 -16.37 -7.85
N LYS A 96 3.07 -16.30 -8.12
CA LYS A 96 2.57 -15.62 -9.31
C LYS A 96 2.66 -14.10 -9.12
N ALA A 97 3.45 -13.45 -9.95
CA ALA A 97 3.57 -11.98 -9.98
C ALA A 97 3.37 -11.50 -11.42
N THR A 98 2.62 -10.43 -11.59
CA THR A 98 2.44 -9.75 -12.88
C THR A 98 3.01 -8.34 -12.75
N PHE A 99 4.03 -8.06 -13.53
CA PHE A 99 4.66 -6.74 -13.55
C PHE A 99 4.07 -5.88 -14.66
N CYS A 100 4.00 -4.59 -14.40
CA CYS A 100 3.54 -3.56 -15.35
C CYS A 100 4.22 -2.25 -15.02
N ILE A 101 4.09 -1.23 -15.87
CA ILE A 101 4.69 0.10 -15.67
C ILE A 101 3.57 1.13 -15.50
N GLN A 102 3.71 2.00 -14.52
CA GLN A 102 2.83 3.17 -14.36
C GLN A 102 3.00 4.10 -15.57
N LYS A 103 1.90 4.69 -16.03
CA LYS A 103 1.92 5.60 -17.20
C LYS A 103 2.13 7.06 -16.81
N ASP A 104 2.11 7.36 -15.50
CA ASP A 104 2.24 8.72 -15.02
C ASP A 104 3.28 8.81 -13.89
N LEU A 105 3.52 10.01 -13.40
CA LEU A 105 4.46 10.31 -12.32
C LEU A 105 3.76 10.69 -11.01
N LYS A 106 2.50 10.25 -10.84
CA LYS A 106 1.77 10.49 -9.58
C LYS A 106 2.43 9.81 -8.39
N ASN A 107 2.99 8.61 -8.64
CA ASN A 107 3.70 7.85 -7.62
C ASN A 107 5.13 7.59 -8.08
N PHE A 108 6.09 8.00 -7.27
CA PHE A 108 7.52 7.77 -7.53
C PHE A 108 8.02 6.44 -6.97
N ASP A 109 7.15 5.69 -6.30
CA ASP A 109 7.46 4.33 -5.84
C ASP A 109 6.53 3.33 -6.53
N THR A 110 6.75 2.06 -6.33
CA THR A 110 5.92 0.99 -6.88
C THR A 110 4.51 1.04 -6.27
N VAL A 111 3.55 0.59 -7.05
CA VAL A 111 2.17 0.35 -6.59
C VAL A 111 1.92 -1.14 -6.66
N VAL A 112 1.45 -1.73 -5.57
CA VAL A 112 1.24 -3.17 -5.47
C VAL A 112 -0.16 -3.47 -4.96
N ASP A 113 -0.75 -4.54 -5.47
CA ASP A 113 -2.00 -5.10 -4.97
C ASP A 113 -1.97 -6.63 -5.10
N GLY A 114 -2.70 -7.31 -4.24
CA GLY A 114 -2.66 -8.77 -4.16
C GLY A 114 -1.55 -9.27 -3.25
N SER A 115 -1.15 -10.53 -3.42
CA SER A 115 -0.10 -11.17 -2.63
C SER A 115 0.43 -12.40 -3.36
N LEU A 116 1.74 -12.67 -3.26
CA LEU A 116 2.39 -13.78 -3.97
C LEU A 116 1.88 -15.14 -3.51
N GLY A 117 1.64 -15.33 -2.20
CA GLY A 117 1.19 -16.59 -1.62
C GLY A 117 -0.27 -16.95 -1.89
N VAL A 118 -0.95 -16.24 -2.81
CA VAL A 118 -2.38 -16.40 -3.08
C VAL A 118 -2.58 -16.78 -4.55
N ARG A 119 -3.58 -17.62 -4.82
CA ARG A 119 -3.93 -18.13 -6.17
C ARG A 119 -3.94 -17.06 -7.25
N PHE A 120 -4.41 -15.85 -6.93
CA PHE A 120 -4.53 -14.74 -7.90
C PHE A 120 -3.24 -13.95 -8.07
N GLY A 121 -2.26 -14.16 -7.19
CA GLY A 121 -0.94 -13.54 -7.28
C GLY A 121 -0.90 -12.08 -6.88
N ALA A 122 0.21 -11.42 -7.19
CA ALA A 122 0.42 -9.99 -6.97
C ALA A 122 0.50 -9.25 -8.31
N GLN A 123 -0.05 -8.02 -8.34
CA GLN A 123 0.12 -7.04 -9.42
C GLN A 123 1.11 -5.99 -8.94
N ILE A 124 2.23 -5.83 -9.64
CA ILE A 124 3.32 -4.92 -9.27
C ILE A 124 3.51 -3.89 -10.39
N GLY A 125 3.14 -2.66 -10.12
CA GLY A 125 3.29 -1.54 -11.06
C GLY A 125 4.55 -0.74 -10.76
N LEU A 126 5.59 -0.97 -11.56
CA LEU A 126 6.87 -0.26 -11.44
C LEU A 126 6.69 1.22 -11.81
N PRO A 127 7.44 2.14 -11.21
CA PRO A 127 7.39 3.55 -11.60
C PRO A 127 7.71 3.76 -13.08
N LEU A 128 7.10 4.77 -13.69
CA LEU A 128 7.28 5.12 -15.12
C LEU A 128 8.75 5.16 -15.53
N TYR A 129 9.59 5.72 -14.67
CA TYR A 129 11.01 5.99 -14.99
C TYR A 129 11.88 4.72 -15.03
N THR A 130 11.39 3.58 -14.55
CA THR A 130 12.12 2.30 -14.66
C THR A 130 12.28 1.83 -16.12
N ARG A 131 11.53 2.42 -17.05
CA ARG A 131 11.62 2.12 -18.49
C ARG A 131 12.86 2.74 -19.16
N PHE A 132 13.49 3.76 -18.54
CA PHE A 132 14.59 4.49 -19.15
C PHE A 132 15.92 3.78 -18.91
N THR A 133 16.68 3.59 -19.98
CA THR A 133 18.02 2.99 -19.93
C THR A 133 19.12 4.04 -19.79
N ASP A 134 18.86 5.26 -20.25
CA ASP A 134 19.84 6.34 -20.27
C ASP A 134 19.15 7.71 -20.18
N GLU A 135 19.96 8.74 -19.92
CA GLU A 135 19.46 10.11 -19.72
C GLU A 135 18.90 10.73 -21.02
N GLU A 136 19.39 10.33 -22.18
CA GLU A 136 18.89 10.85 -23.45
C GLU A 136 17.46 10.39 -23.72
N GLN A 137 17.21 9.08 -23.51
CA GLN A 137 15.88 8.50 -23.63
C GLN A 137 14.90 9.15 -22.63
N ALA A 138 15.37 9.32 -21.38
CA ALA A 138 14.57 9.96 -20.32
C ALA A 138 14.25 11.42 -20.70
N LEU A 139 15.24 12.18 -21.15
CA LEU A 139 15.09 13.59 -21.53
C LEU A 139 14.07 13.75 -22.66
N ASN A 140 14.23 12.97 -23.74
CA ASN A 140 13.34 13.05 -24.91
C ASN A 140 11.88 12.76 -24.49
N TYR A 141 11.68 11.69 -23.72
CA TYR A 141 10.33 11.33 -23.25
C TYR A 141 9.74 12.39 -22.30
N LEU A 142 10.53 12.87 -21.34
CA LEU A 142 10.05 13.82 -20.34
C LEU A 142 9.76 15.20 -20.96
N ARG A 143 10.58 15.66 -21.91
CA ARG A 143 10.31 16.93 -22.63
C ARG A 143 8.96 16.90 -23.34
N GLU A 144 8.63 15.78 -24.01
CA GLU A 144 7.38 15.64 -24.76
C GLU A 144 6.16 15.50 -23.86
N ASN A 145 6.31 14.89 -22.68
CA ASN A 145 5.17 14.44 -21.89
C ASN A 145 5.02 15.16 -20.55
N TRP A 146 5.98 16.01 -20.13
CA TRP A 146 5.97 16.61 -18.79
C TRP A 146 4.69 17.38 -18.48
N ASP A 147 4.17 18.11 -19.43
CA ASP A 147 2.95 18.93 -19.26
C ASP A 147 1.70 18.07 -19.01
N ASN A 148 1.77 16.78 -19.34
CA ASN A 148 0.68 15.84 -19.09
C ASN A 148 0.67 15.30 -17.67
N PHE A 149 1.79 15.43 -16.94
CA PHE A 149 1.91 14.88 -15.60
C PHE A 149 1.48 15.90 -14.53
N GLU A 150 0.86 15.39 -13.50
CA GLU A 150 0.53 16.12 -12.29
C GLU A 150 1.28 15.48 -11.13
N ILE A 151 2.16 16.27 -10.51
CA ILE A 151 2.95 15.84 -9.35
C ILE A 151 2.35 16.52 -8.11
N PHE A 152 1.83 15.74 -7.19
CA PHE A 152 1.08 16.23 -6.02
C PHE A 152 -0.09 17.14 -6.42
N GLY A 153 -0.76 16.84 -7.55
CA GLY A 153 -1.89 17.63 -8.06
C GLY A 153 -1.49 18.99 -8.65
N GLN A 154 -0.21 19.19 -8.93
CA GLN A 154 0.31 20.43 -9.50
C GLN A 154 1.01 20.17 -10.83
N LYS A 155 0.90 21.14 -11.74
CA LYS A 155 1.67 21.21 -12.99
C LYS A 155 2.63 22.40 -12.88
N PHE A 156 3.86 22.20 -13.29
CA PHE A 156 4.89 23.25 -13.29
C PHE A 156 5.91 22.97 -14.38
N PRO A 157 6.45 24.03 -14.99
CA PRO A 157 7.44 23.85 -16.06
C PRO A 157 8.80 23.44 -15.48
N VAL A 158 9.53 22.65 -16.24
CA VAL A 158 10.92 22.26 -15.91
C VAL A 158 11.84 22.73 -17.04
N LEU A 159 12.86 23.51 -16.67
CA LEU A 159 13.93 23.94 -17.58
C LEU A 159 14.99 22.84 -17.60
N TRP A 160 14.84 21.87 -18.51
CA TRP A 160 15.69 20.68 -18.58
C TRP A 160 17.18 20.99 -18.81
N ASP A 161 17.47 22.09 -19.47
CA ASP A 161 18.88 22.51 -19.76
C ASP A 161 19.54 23.23 -18.58
N SER A 162 18.78 23.59 -17.55
CA SER A 162 19.30 24.18 -16.31
C SER A 162 20.04 23.13 -15.46
N PRO A 163 20.96 23.55 -14.57
CA PRO A 163 21.60 22.60 -13.63
C PRO A 163 20.59 21.77 -12.84
N SER A 164 19.55 22.39 -12.29
CA SER A 164 18.49 21.69 -11.52
C SER A 164 17.69 20.74 -12.40
N GLY A 165 17.45 21.09 -13.66
CA GLY A 165 16.77 20.22 -14.62
C GLY A 165 17.58 18.96 -14.94
N ARG A 166 18.90 19.13 -15.18
CA ARG A 166 19.83 18.02 -15.41
C ARG A 166 19.93 17.12 -14.16
N ASP A 167 20.02 17.73 -12.98
CA ASP A 167 20.03 17.01 -11.71
C ASP A 167 18.75 16.20 -11.51
N LEU A 168 17.60 16.80 -11.83
CA LEU A 168 16.31 16.10 -11.77
C LEU A 168 16.30 14.91 -12.75
N LEU A 169 16.76 15.13 -13.99
CA LEU A 169 16.83 14.11 -15.04
C LEU A 169 17.64 12.90 -14.58
N SER A 170 18.83 13.13 -14.00
CA SER A 170 19.73 12.07 -13.53
C SER A 170 19.05 11.15 -12.48
N THR A 171 18.04 11.65 -11.77
CA THR A 171 17.33 10.86 -10.76
C THR A 171 16.29 9.89 -11.38
N PHE A 172 15.95 10.07 -12.65
CA PHE A 172 14.98 9.22 -13.35
C PHE A 172 15.64 8.02 -14.05
N VAL A 173 16.95 7.95 -14.10
CA VAL A 173 17.67 6.81 -14.70
C VAL A 173 18.26 5.98 -13.56
N LEU A 174 17.87 4.70 -13.49
CA LEU A 174 18.33 3.77 -12.45
C LEU A 174 19.38 2.82 -13.03
N SER A 175 20.38 2.48 -12.23
CA SER A 175 21.32 1.42 -12.60
C SER A 175 20.64 0.05 -12.62
N PRO A 176 21.22 -0.95 -13.31
CA PRO A 176 20.69 -2.32 -13.23
C PRO A 176 20.62 -2.84 -11.78
N GLY A 177 21.55 -2.47 -10.91
CA GLY A 177 21.54 -2.84 -9.49
C GLY A 177 20.32 -2.28 -8.77
N ALA A 178 20.00 -0.99 -9.02
CA ALA A 178 18.82 -0.35 -8.42
C ALA A 178 17.51 -0.99 -8.91
N LEU A 179 17.45 -1.39 -10.18
CA LEU A 179 16.28 -2.10 -10.73
C LEU A 179 16.15 -3.50 -10.12
N LYS A 180 17.26 -4.25 -9.97
CA LYS A 180 17.27 -5.58 -9.30
C LYS A 180 16.75 -5.44 -7.87
N PHE A 181 17.29 -4.49 -7.12
CA PHE A 181 16.85 -4.22 -5.74
C PHE A 181 15.35 -3.93 -5.69
N LEU A 182 14.87 -3.02 -6.55
CA LEU A 182 13.46 -2.61 -6.60
C LEU A 182 12.53 -3.82 -6.83
N ILE A 183 12.86 -4.68 -7.79
CA ILE A 183 12.08 -5.88 -8.13
C ILE A 183 12.08 -6.85 -6.94
N MET A 184 13.27 -7.16 -6.41
CA MET A 184 13.43 -8.11 -5.30
C MET A 184 12.72 -7.61 -4.03
N ARG A 185 12.87 -6.32 -3.69
CA ARG A 185 12.17 -5.66 -2.58
C ARG A 185 10.65 -5.86 -2.69
N ASP A 186 10.09 -5.63 -3.88
CA ASP A 186 8.65 -5.72 -4.09
C ASP A 186 8.15 -7.16 -3.99
N LEU A 187 8.96 -8.12 -4.40
CA LEU A 187 8.63 -9.55 -4.23
C LEU A 187 8.56 -9.90 -2.73
N TYR A 188 9.58 -9.55 -1.94
CA TYR A 188 9.61 -9.85 -0.51
C TYR A 188 8.55 -9.08 0.29
N SER A 189 8.31 -7.81 -0.03
CA SER A 189 7.31 -6.99 0.66
C SER A 189 5.88 -7.53 0.48
N ASN A 190 5.64 -8.29 -0.60
CA ASN A 190 4.29 -8.77 -0.94
C ASN A 190 4.18 -10.29 -0.86
N ASP A 191 5.11 -10.93 -0.18
CA ASP A 191 5.09 -12.37 0.02
C ASP A 191 4.09 -12.77 1.13
N GLY A 192 3.53 -13.96 1.00
CA GLY A 192 2.68 -14.59 2.00
C GLY A 192 1.21 -14.18 1.95
N TYR A 193 0.48 -14.59 2.99
CA TYR A 193 -0.97 -14.37 3.13
C TYR A 193 -1.29 -13.15 4.02
N ASN A 194 -0.30 -12.44 4.48
CA ASN A 194 -0.42 -11.42 5.53
C ASN A 194 -1.39 -10.29 5.17
N ALA A 195 -1.44 -9.90 3.90
CA ALA A 195 -2.35 -8.85 3.42
C ALA A 195 -3.83 -9.20 3.65
N TYR A 196 -4.17 -10.51 3.61
CA TYR A 196 -5.54 -11.00 3.87
C TYR A 196 -5.78 -11.27 5.35
N ALA A 197 -4.84 -11.95 6.00
CA ALA A 197 -4.96 -12.36 7.40
C ALA A 197 -5.09 -11.15 8.34
N ASN A 198 -4.27 -10.15 8.17
CA ASN A 198 -4.27 -8.97 9.03
C ASN A 198 -5.59 -8.20 8.92
N ARG A 199 -6.12 -8.07 7.70
CA ARG A 199 -7.40 -7.37 7.49
C ARG A 199 -8.58 -8.13 8.11
N ALA A 200 -8.58 -9.47 8.03
CA ALA A 200 -9.63 -10.30 8.62
C ALA A 200 -9.56 -10.30 10.16
N ILE A 201 -8.37 -10.42 10.73
CA ILE A 201 -8.15 -10.48 12.18
C ILE A 201 -8.55 -9.16 12.86
N SER A 202 -8.12 -8.03 12.33
CA SER A 202 -8.44 -6.72 12.92
C SER A 202 -9.95 -6.44 12.91
N TRP A 203 -10.65 -6.89 11.89
CA TRP A 203 -12.10 -6.69 11.78
C TRP A 203 -12.89 -7.59 12.74
N SER A 204 -12.43 -8.75 13.09
CA SER A 204 -13.11 -9.66 14.04
C SER A 204 -13.22 -9.16 15.50
N UNK A 205 -12.51 -8.28 15.68
CA UNK A 205 -12.58 -7.63 16.94
C UNK A 205 -13.85 -6.86 17.20
N UNK A 206 -14.49 -6.69 16.28
CA UNK A 206 -15.73 -6.04 16.36
C UNK A 206 -16.82 -6.89 16.94
N UNK A 207 -16.57 -7.90 17.23
CA UNK A 207 -17.48 -8.84 17.71
C UNK A 207 -17.81 -8.72 19.18
N UNK A 208 -17.25 -8.09 19.69
CA UNK A 208 -17.54 -7.97 21.06
C UNK A 208 -18.76 -7.16 21.40
N THR A 209 -19.70 -7.01 20.64
CA THR A 209 -20.93 -6.23 20.87
C THR A 209 -22.07 -7.02 21.52
N ARG A 210 -21.80 -8.09 22.15
CA ARG A 210 -22.82 -8.90 22.88
C ARG A 210 -23.47 -8.18 24.07
N LEU A 211 -22.96 -7.01 24.43
CA LEU A 211 -23.29 -6.35 25.72
C LEU A 211 -24.45 -5.36 25.68
N CYS A 212 -25.21 -5.28 24.57
CA CYS A 212 -26.26 -4.27 24.47
C CYS A 212 -27.65 -4.83 24.69
N ASN A 213 -28.06 -4.93 25.97
CA ASN A 213 -29.44 -5.06 26.35
C ASN A 213 -29.99 -3.67 26.70
N GLY A 214 -30.51 -2.97 25.73
CA GLY A 214 -30.96 -1.60 25.94
C GLY A 214 -31.97 -1.13 24.87
N THR A 215 -32.22 0.16 24.88
CA THR A 215 -33.08 0.80 23.89
C THR A 215 -32.45 0.77 22.49
N ALA A 216 -33.25 1.02 21.46
CA ALA A 216 -32.76 1.13 20.08
C ALA A 216 -31.66 2.19 19.97
N LEU A 217 -31.83 3.31 20.67
CA LEU A 217 -30.83 4.38 20.69
C LEU A 217 -29.52 3.94 21.34
N SER A 218 -29.57 3.28 22.51
CA SER A 218 -28.35 2.79 23.18
C SER A 218 -27.62 1.75 22.33
N PHE A 219 -28.36 0.85 21.65
CA PHE A 219 -27.76 -0.11 20.70
C PHE A 219 -27.04 0.63 19.56
N ALA A 220 -27.70 1.63 18.94
CA ALA A 220 -27.12 2.38 17.83
C ALA A 220 -25.84 3.10 18.25
N ILE A 221 -25.86 3.76 19.41
CA ILE A 221 -24.68 4.49 19.93
C ILE A 221 -23.51 3.52 20.19
N VAL A 222 -23.77 2.44 20.93
CA VAL A 222 -22.72 1.48 21.29
C VAL A 222 -22.17 0.79 20.03
N TYR A 223 -23.04 0.39 19.08
CA TYR A 223 -22.62 -0.20 17.82
C TYR A 223 -21.72 0.75 17.02
N SER A 224 -22.11 2.03 16.94
CA SER A 224 -21.33 3.06 16.22
C SER A 224 -19.94 3.28 16.85
N ILE A 225 -19.87 3.31 18.19
CA ILE A 225 -18.59 3.44 18.92
C ILE A 225 -17.68 2.24 18.60
N PHE A 226 -18.22 1.01 18.70
CA PHE A 226 -17.42 -0.18 18.41
C PHE A 226 -16.98 -0.25 16.94
N LEU A 227 -17.86 0.14 16.01
CA LEU A 227 -17.53 0.19 14.59
C LEU A 227 -16.40 1.19 14.34
N PHE A 228 -16.48 2.38 14.94
CA PHE A 228 -15.43 3.41 14.84
C PHE A 228 -14.09 2.89 15.40
N LEU A 229 -14.12 2.29 16.59
CA LEU A 229 -12.92 1.74 17.22
C LEU A 229 -12.31 0.60 16.37
N ALA A 230 -13.15 -0.26 15.78
CA ALA A 230 -12.70 -1.36 14.92
C ALA A 230 -12.02 -0.82 13.65
N ILE A 231 -12.61 0.20 13.01
CA ILE A 231 -12.03 0.86 11.83
C ILE A 231 -10.68 1.51 12.20
N TYR A 232 -10.66 2.26 13.31
CA TYR A 232 -9.43 2.93 13.77
C TYR A 232 -8.33 1.93 14.07
N ALA A 233 -8.63 0.88 14.83
CA ALA A 233 -7.66 -0.18 15.17
C ALA A 233 -7.15 -0.90 13.91
N HIS A 234 -8.06 -1.17 12.96
CA HIS A 234 -7.71 -1.76 11.66
C HIS A 234 -6.71 -0.86 10.91
N ASP A 235 -6.98 0.44 10.84
CA ASP A 235 -6.12 1.38 10.12
C ASP A 235 -4.73 1.47 10.77
N GLN A 236 -4.67 1.54 12.12
CA GLN A 236 -3.38 1.55 12.83
C GLN A 236 -2.60 0.24 12.61
N TRP A 237 -3.29 -0.90 12.65
CA TRP A 237 -2.68 -2.20 12.40
C TRP A 237 -2.16 -2.31 10.97
N PHE A 238 -2.93 -1.80 10.00
CA PHE A 238 -2.53 -1.82 8.58
C PHE A 238 -1.29 -0.95 8.34
N LEU A 239 -1.21 0.23 8.98
CA LEU A 239 -0.03 1.10 8.88
C LEU A 239 1.22 0.41 9.46
N LEU A 240 1.08 -0.21 10.64
CA LEU A 240 2.18 -0.97 11.25
C LEU A 240 2.62 -2.15 10.37
N TYR A 241 1.66 -2.91 9.89
CA TYR A 241 1.95 -4.06 9.00
C TYR A 241 2.69 -3.59 7.73
N ARG A 242 2.22 -2.51 7.12
CA ARG A 242 2.84 -1.96 5.92
C ARG A 242 4.28 -1.52 6.20
N TYR A 243 4.51 -0.82 7.29
CA TYR A 243 5.87 -0.43 7.73
C TYR A 243 6.79 -1.66 7.85
N LEU A 244 6.31 -2.70 8.54
CA LEU A 244 7.10 -3.93 8.75
C LEU A 244 7.37 -4.66 7.43
N ALA A 245 6.38 -4.75 6.54
CA ALA A 245 6.53 -5.42 5.24
C ALA A 245 7.52 -4.67 4.34
N GLU A 246 7.45 -3.34 4.30
CA GLU A 246 8.36 -2.50 3.50
C GLU A 246 9.80 -2.60 4.02
N THR A 247 10.01 -2.46 5.34
CA THR A 247 11.37 -2.54 5.93
C THR A 247 11.95 -3.94 5.84
N HIS A 248 11.12 -4.99 6.01
CA HIS A 248 11.54 -6.37 5.80
C HIS A 248 11.96 -6.60 4.35
N GLY A 249 11.14 -6.18 3.39
CA GLY A 249 11.43 -6.31 1.96
C GLY A 249 12.75 -5.61 1.58
N ASP A 250 12.97 -4.40 2.11
CA ASP A 250 14.20 -3.65 1.91
C ASP A 250 15.43 -4.41 2.42
N SER A 251 15.35 -4.87 3.67
CA SER A 251 16.46 -5.56 4.35
C SER A 251 16.84 -6.88 3.64
N VAL A 252 15.82 -7.70 3.31
CA VAL A 252 16.08 -9.00 2.65
C VAL A 252 16.62 -8.78 1.22
N ALA A 253 16.03 -7.84 0.47
CA ALA A 253 16.51 -7.52 -0.89
C ALA A 253 17.97 -7.03 -0.87
N ALA A 254 18.31 -6.16 0.08
CA ALA A 254 19.67 -5.62 0.18
C ALA A 254 20.69 -6.70 0.53
N ARG A 255 20.36 -7.63 1.43
CA ARG A 255 21.24 -8.73 1.85
C ARG A 255 21.44 -9.81 0.76
N TYR A 256 20.64 -9.78 -0.30
CA TYR A 256 20.69 -10.80 -1.35
C TYR A 256 22.03 -10.81 -2.08
N SER A 257 22.58 -9.65 -2.40
CA SER A 257 23.93 -9.52 -2.97
C SER A 257 24.43 -8.07 -2.90
N TYR A 258 25.73 -7.87 -3.08
CA TYR A 258 26.35 -6.55 -3.14
C TYR A 258 25.66 -5.63 -4.16
N ASP A 259 25.32 -6.15 -5.36
CA ASP A 259 24.61 -5.38 -6.40
C ASP A 259 23.26 -4.84 -5.89
N HIS A 260 22.53 -5.68 -5.11
CA HIS A 260 21.23 -5.27 -4.55
C HIS A 260 21.42 -4.24 -3.43
N SER A 261 22.42 -4.41 -2.57
CA SER A 261 22.71 -3.43 -1.50
C SER A 261 23.08 -2.06 -2.09
N ALA A 262 24.05 -2.04 -2.99
CA ALA A 262 24.47 -0.81 -3.67
C ALA A 262 23.32 -0.18 -4.46
N GLY A 263 22.53 -1.02 -5.13
CA GLY A 263 21.33 -0.61 -5.89
C GLY A 263 20.24 -0.01 -5.01
N GLY A 264 20.03 -0.55 -3.82
CA GLY A 264 19.05 -0.05 -2.85
C GLY A 264 19.45 1.33 -2.33
N ASN A 265 20.73 1.49 -2.01
CA ASN A 265 21.30 2.80 -1.61
C ASN A 265 21.12 3.83 -2.71
N GLU A 266 21.44 3.48 -3.97
CA GLU A 266 21.23 4.35 -5.13
C GLU A 266 19.76 4.73 -5.28
N TYR A 267 18.85 3.75 -5.19
CA TYR A 267 17.41 3.94 -5.39
C TYR A 267 16.85 4.98 -4.42
N TYR A 268 17.09 4.79 -3.12
CA TYR A 268 16.56 5.73 -2.11
C TYR A 268 17.27 7.08 -2.16
N TRP A 269 18.58 7.10 -2.42
CA TRP A 269 19.33 8.35 -2.59
C TRP A 269 18.73 9.17 -3.74
N LYS A 270 18.51 8.54 -4.91
CA LYS A 270 17.91 9.22 -6.07
C LYS A 270 16.49 9.69 -5.77
N MET A 271 15.71 8.90 -5.04
CA MET A 271 14.36 9.28 -4.62
C MET A 271 14.40 10.53 -3.71
N LEU A 272 15.26 10.56 -2.71
CA LEU A 272 15.44 11.73 -1.82
C LEU A 272 15.95 12.95 -2.60
N LYS A 273 16.93 12.76 -3.48
CA LYS A 273 17.47 13.85 -4.35
C LYS A 273 16.36 14.42 -5.23
N ARG A 274 15.62 13.57 -5.93
CA ARG A 274 14.49 13.96 -6.78
C ARG A 274 13.47 14.78 -6.01
N ASN A 275 13.07 14.29 -4.86
CA ASN A 275 12.06 14.95 -4.03
C ASN A 275 12.54 16.33 -3.57
N ARG A 276 13.80 16.49 -3.18
CA ARG A 276 14.36 17.81 -2.80
C ARG A 276 14.32 18.80 -3.97
N ILE A 277 14.69 18.36 -5.16
CA ILE A 277 14.65 19.20 -6.36
C ILE A 277 13.19 19.61 -6.67
N LEU A 278 12.27 18.65 -6.63
CA LEU A 278 10.84 18.91 -6.87
C LEU A 278 10.27 19.88 -5.81
N ARG A 279 10.67 19.73 -4.54
CA ARG A 279 10.27 20.64 -3.45
C ARG A 279 10.60 22.10 -3.76
N ASP A 280 11.74 22.33 -4.40
CA ASP A 280 12.20 23.69 -4.72
C ASP A 280 11.66 24.21 -6.06
N MET A 281 11.29 23.31 -6.98
CA MET A 281 10.70 23.66 -8.28
C MET A 281 9.19 23.92 -8.22
N MET A 282 8.47 23.20 -7.35
CA MET A 282 7.01 23.32 -7.26
C MET A 282 6.57 24.56 -6.47
N PRO A 283 5.49 25.24 -6.87
CA PRO A 283 4.99 26.42 -6.15
C PRO A 283 4.77 26.21 -4.66
N ASN A 284 4.22 25.08 -4.26
CA ASN A 284 3.95 24.74 -2.85
C ASN A 284 4.66 23.45 -2.44
N GLY A 285 5.86 23.19 -2.98
CA GLY A 285 6.59 21.95 -2.76
C GLY A 285 6.90 21.66 -1.28
N ARG A 286 7.08 22.73 -0.49
CA ARG A 286 7.35 22.62 0.96
C ARG A 286 6.17 22.06 1.76
N ASP A 287 4.97 22.17 1.23
CA ASP A 287 3.77 21.60 1.88
C ASP A 287 3.70 20.07 1.70
N TYR A 288 4.32 19.55 0.65
CA TYR A 288 4.29 18.12 0.30
C TYR A 288 5.57 17.39 0.67
N ILE A 289 6.71 18.08 0.64
CA ILE A 289 8.03 17.44 0.78
C ILE A 289 8.85 18.15 1.88
N THR A 290 9.48 17.34 2.73
CA THR A 290 10.37 17.84 3.80
C THR A 290 11.73 18.30 3.23
N ALA A 291 12.54 18.97 4.03
CA ALA A 291 13.88 19.42 3.63
C ALA A 291 14.83 18.25 3.28
N VAL A 292 14.63 17.08 3.88
CA VAL A 292 15.45 15.88 3.60
C VAL A 292 14.98 15.12 2.35
N GLY A 293 13.78 15.43 1.84
CA GLY A 293 13.21 14.77 0.64
C GLY A 293 12.11 13.74 0.94
N ASP A 294 11.69 13.61 2.19
CA ASP A 294 10.54 12.76 2.54
C ASP A 294 9.23 13.40 2.10
N ILE A 295 8.32 12.60 1.61
CA ILE A 295 6.96 13.03 1.30
C ILE A 295 6.16 13.08 2.61
N ARG A 296 5.45 14.20 2.86
CA ARG A 296 4.62 14.33 4.06
C ARG A 296 3.41 13.40 3.97
N GLY A 297 3.08 12.77 5.08
CA GLY A 297 1.91 11.88 5.18
C GLY A 297 2.15 10.44 4.75
N ILE A 298 3.32 10.07 4.25
CA ILE A 298 3.65 8.67 4.01
C ILE A 298 4.00 7.97 5.33
N THR A 299 3.66 6.69 5.42
CA THR A 299 3.85 5.88 6.62
C THR A 299 5.33 5.64 6.91
N THR A 300 6.05 5.15 5.91
CA THR A 300 7.47 4.81 6.06
C THR A 300 8.29 5.89 5.36
N LYS A 301 9.04 6.65 6.14
CA LYS A 301 9.88 7.72 5.62
C LYS A 301 11.00 7.15 4.76
N ILE A 302 11.26 7.77 3.63
CA ILE A 302 12.31 7.36 2.67
C ILE A 302 13.69 7.42 3.34
N ILE A 303 13.93 8.46 4.15
CA ILE A 303 15.21 8.61 4.86
C ILE A 303 15.46 7.45 5.83
N VAL A 304 14.43 6.97 6.53
CA VAL A 304 14.55 5.82 7.44
C VAL A 304 14.91 4.55 6.66
N ARG A 305 14.29 4.34 5.50
CA ARG A 305 14.57 3.20 4.62
C ARG A 305 16.01 3.27 4.06
N TYR A 306 16.45 4.47 3.68
CA TYR A 306 17.82 4.72 3.20
C TYR A 306 18.86 4.42 4.28
N ASP A 307 18.64 4.92 5.51
CA ASP A 307 19.58 4.71 6.62
C ASP A 307 19.65 3.22 7.01
N LEU A 308 18.51 2.52 7.00
CA LEU A 308 18.44 1.09 7.28
C LEU A 308 19.32 0.27 6.29
N LEU A 309 19.39 0.67 5.03
CA LEU A 309 20.22 -0.03 4.03
C LEU A 309 21.73 0.24 4.23
N LYS A 310 22.11 1.41 4.73
CA LYS A 310 23.50 1.70 5.07
C LYS A 310 24.00 0.77 6.19
N ASP A 311 23.16 0.55 7.19
CA ASP A 311 23.50 -0.33 8.32
C ASP A 311 23.68 -1.77 7.85
N VAL A 312 22.83 -2.27 6.93
CA VAL A 312 22.94 -3.60 6.34
C VAL A 312 24.28 -3.76 5.60
N GLY A 313 24.67 -2.74 4.83
CA GLY A 313 25.96 -2.77 4.10
C GLY A 313 27.17 -2.87 5.02
N THR A 314 27.16 -2.13 6.13
CA THR A 314 28.28 -2.17 7.11
C THR A 314 28.36 -3.50 7.85
N GLU A 315 27.25 -4.10 8.23
CA GLU A 315 27.22 -5.42 8.88
C GLU A 315 27.87 -6.52 8.00
N ASP A 316 27.51 -6.54 6.70
CA ASP A 316 28.06 -7.52 5.76
C ASP A 316 29.57 -7.33 5.56
N ASP A 317 30.07 -6.11 5.52
CA ASP A 317 31.49 -5.81 5.38
C ASP A 317 32.28 -6.21 6.65
N GLU A 318 31.73 -6.00 7.84
CA GLU A 318 32.34 -6.41 9.11
C GLU A 318 32.43 -7.94 9.21
N ILE A 319 31.39 -8.67 8.79
CA ILE A 319 31.39 -10.14 8.79
C ILE A 319 32.48 -10.67 7.83
N LYS A 320 32.61 -10.11 6.64
CA LYS A 320 33.63 -10.52 5.66
C LYS A 320 35.06 -10.27 6.18
N ILE A 321 35.27 -9.12 6.83
CA ILE A 321 36.55 -8.77 7.44
C ILE A 321 36.90 -9.78 8.56
N ALA A 322 35.92 -10.12 9.41
CA ALA A 322 36.11 -11.08 10.48
C ALA A 322 36.46 -12.47 9.92
N GLU A 323 35.75 -12.94 8.87
CA GLU A 323 36.02 -14.23 8.21
C GLU A 323 37.41 -14.28 7.54
N GLN A 324 37.87 -13.14 7.01
CA GLN A 324 39.21 -13.06 6.39
C GLN A 324 40.33 -12.93 7.42
N GLY A 325 40.04 -12.48 8.63
CA GLY A 325 41.00 -12.32 9.71
C GLY A 325 41.33 -13.64 10.47
N ASP A 326 40.50 -14.66 10.27
CA ASP A 326 40.68 -15.97 10.94
C ASP A 326 41.48 -17.01 10.10
N VAL A 327 42.11 -16.59 9.00
CA VAL A 327 43.03 -17.38 8.18
C VAL A 327 44.44 -16.92 8.45
#